data_a78cf6d53ab368e87abba60b1e53e7e1
#
_entry.id   a78cf6d53ab368e87abba60b1e53e7e1
#
_cell.length_a   1.000
_cell.length_b   1.000
_cell.length_c   1.000
_cell.angle_alpha   90.00
_cell.angle_beta   90.00
_cell.angle_gamma   90.00
#
_symmetry.space_group_name_H-M   'P 1'
#
loop_
_entity.id
_entity.type
_entity.pdbx_description
1 polymer ?
#
loop_
_entity_poly.entity_id
_entity_poly.type
_entity_poly.pdbx_seq_one_letter_code
_entity_poly.pdbx_strand_id
1 'polypeptide(L)'
;NLLSIIEIVEKEKNKQEIILQNLLNEFDINHVRKSKSIVLSGGERRRLEIARTLASNPKYLLLDEPLTGIDPVSIEEIKIIIQKLKQKNIGVLITDHNVRETLKIVDKVYIVNEGALFFEGSPKNAAADDKIKKFYLGSEFTL
;
A
#
# COMPACT_ATOMS: atom_id res chain seq x y z
N ASN A 1 -5.12 18.01 6.25
CA ASN A 1 -5.33 16.70 5.64
C ASN A 1 -5.03 15.56 6.61
N LEU A 2 -3.76 15.28 6.98
CA LEU A 2 -3.42 14.27 7.98
C LEU A 2 -3.92 14.63 9.38
N LEU A 3 -3.69 15.88 9.81
CA LEU A 3 -4.13 16.39 11.11
C LEU A 3 -5.64 16.25 11.31
N SER A 4 -6.45 16.48 10.27
CA SER A 4 -7.93 16.38 10.38
C SER A 4 -8.40 14.97 10.78
N ILE A 5 -7.69 13.93 10.40
CA ILE A 5 -8.00 12.56 10.85
C ILE A 5 -7.52 12.34 12.28
N ILE A 6 -6.32 12.83 12.61
CA ILE A 6 -5.77 12.72 13.96
C ILE A 6 -6.69 13.40 14.99
N GLU A 7 -7.24 14.58 14.68
CA GLU A 7 -8.17 15.32 15.56
C GLU A 7 -9.49 14.57 15.83
N ILE A 8 -9.90 13.66 14.93
CA ILE A 8 -11.08 12.82 15.13
C ILE A 8 -10.80 11.73 16.16
N VAL A 9 -9.61 11.11 16.11
CA VAL A 9 -9.27 9.94 16.92
C VAL A 9 -8.58 10.28 18.25
N GLU A 10 -7.88 11.42 18.33
CA GLU A 10 -7.17 11.90 19.52
C GLU A 10 -7.68 13.30 19.90
N LYS A 11 -8.02 13.50 21.18
CA LYS A 11 -8.55 14.78 21.67
C LYS A 11 -7.50 15.69 22.29
N GLU A 12 -6.39 15.12 22.71
CA GLU A 12 -5.33 15.87 23.37
C GLU A 12 -4.35 16.45 22.34
N LYS A 13 -4.26 17.78 22.27
CA LYS A 13 -3.44 18.50 21.28
C LYS A 13 -1.97 18.09 21.26
N ASN A 14 -1.38 17.86 22.44
CA ASN A 14 0.01 17.45 22.53
C ASN A 14 0.23 16.06 21.89
N LYS A 15 -0.70 15.13 22.10
CA LYS A 15 -0.66 13.80 21.47
C LYS A 15 -0.90 13.87 19.97
N GLN A 16 -1.80 14.74 19.53
CA GLN A 16 -2.05 14.98 18.10
C GLN A 16 -0.76 15.37 17.36
N GLU A 17 0.01 16.30 17.93
CA GLU A 17 1.27 16.75 17.32
C GLU A 17 2.34 15.62 17.31
N ILE A 18 2.42 14.82 18.37
CA ILE A 18 3.32 13.66 18.43
C ILE A 18 2.94 12.62 17.36
N ILE A 19 1.67 12.27 17.23
CA ILE A 19 1.17 11.33 16.21
C ILE A 19 1.46 11.87 14.81
N LEU A 20 1.18 13.16 14.58
CA LEU A 20 1.43 13.82 13.30
C LEU A 20 2.91 13.73 12.93
N GLN A 21 3.81 14.11 13.85
CA GLN A 21 5.24 14.11 13.60
C GLN A 21 5.79 12.69 13.33
N ASN A 22 5.30 11.71 14.09
CA ASN A 22 5.69 10.30 13.89
C ASN A 22 5.27 9.80 12.50
N LEU A 23 4.03 10.07 12.06
CA LEU A 23 3.55 9.68 10.75
C LEU A 23 4.31 10.40 9.62
N LEU A 24 4.56 11.70 9.75
CA LEU A 24 5.32 12.47 8.76
C LEU A 24 6.74 11.91 8.57
N ASN A 25 7.40 11.53 9.67
CA ASN A 25 8.74 10.94 9.64
C ASN A 25 8.72 9.50 9.11
N GLU A 26 7.78 8.67 9.57
CA GLU A 26 7.66 7.26 9.17
C GLU A 26 7.44 7.11 7.66
N PHE A 27 6.69 8.03 7.06
CA PHE A 27 6.34 8.03 5.63
C PHE A 27 7.22 8.93 4.78
N ASP A 28 8.26 9.53 5.36
CA ASP A 28 9.17 10.47 4.68
C ASP A 28 8.43 11.56 3.88
N ILE A 29 7.45 12.21 4.53
CA ILE A 29 6.66 13.33 3.98
C ILE A 29 6.73 14.60 4.82
N ASN A 30 7.72 14.68 5.72
CA ASN A 30 7.89 15.85 6.59
C ASN A 30 8.27 17.11 5.78
N HIS A 31 9.06 16.95 4.72
CA HIS A 31 9.48 18.05 3.83
C HIS A 31 8.28 18.72 3.11
N VAL A 32 7.19 17.98 2.89
CA VAL A 32 5.95 18.50 2.27
C VAL A 32 4.84 18.83 3.27
N ARG A 33 5.14 18.86 4.58
CA ARG A 33 4.16 19.11 5.67
C ARG A 33 3.26 20.31 5.42
N LYS A 34 3.80 21.42 4.89
CA LYS A 34 3.08 22.68 4.63
C LYS A 34 2.57 22.80 3.19
N SER A 35 2.85 21.83 2.34
CA SER A 35 2.47 21.85 0.93
C SER A 35 0.98 21.52 0.75
N LYS A 36 0.36 22.11 -0.25
CA LYS A 36 -0.98 21.71 -0.68
C LYS A 36 -0.88 20.33 -1.34
N SER A 37 -1.84 19.43 -1.09
CA SER A 37 -1.82 18.07 -1.65
C SER A 37 -1.79 18.00 -3.17
N ILE A 38 -2.25 19.05 -3.86
CA ILE A 38 -2.25 19.13 -5.33
C ILE A 38 -0.85 19.22 -5.93
N VAL A 39 0.15 19.73 -5.18
CA VAL A 39 1.53 19.87 -5.66
C VAL A 39 2.43 18.69 -5.31
N LEU A 40 1.90 17.69 -4.60
CA LEU A 40 2.64 16.48 -4.25
C LEU A 40 2.87 15.62 -5.49
N SER A 41 4.05 14.98 -5.56
CA SER A 41 4.32 13.90 -6.52
C SER A 41 3.37 12.73 -6.31
N GLY A 42 3.29 11.81 -7.27
CA GLY A 42 2.47 10.60 -7.15
C GLY A 42 2.86 9.75 -5.93
N GLY A 43 4.15 9.54 -5.71
CA GLY A 43 4.69 8.80 -4.57
C GLY A 43 4.39 9.47 -3.22
N GLU A 44 4.66 10.79 -3.09
CA GLU A 44 4.34 11.54 -1.86
C GLU A 44 2.85 11.52 -1.55
N ARG A 45 2.01 11.64 -2.58
CA ARG A 45 0.55 11.56 -2.41
C ARG A 45 0.14 10.19 -1.91
N ARG A 46 0.68 9.11 -2.47
CA ARG A 46 0.39 7.74 -2.06
C ARG A 46 0.85 7.49 -0.62
N ARG A 47 2.04 7.95 -0.24
CA ARG A 47 2.52 7.86 1.15
C ARG A 47 1.63 8.64 2.12
N LEU A 48 1.16 9.82 1.74
CA LEU A 48 0.22 10.59 2.55
C LEU A 48 -1.14 9.88 2.71
N GLU A 49 -1.67 9.26 1.66
CA GLU A 49 -2.93 8.50 1.70
C GLU A 49 -2.84 7.32 2.68
N ILE A 50 -1.74 6.56 2.65
CA ILE A 50 -1.51 5.45 3.58
C ILE A 50 -1.35 5.99 5.01
N ALA A 51 -0.54 7.04 5.22
CA ALA A 51 -0.35 7.67 6.52
C ALA A 51 -1.67 8.16 7.14
N ARG A 52 -2.57 8.73 6.32
CA ARG A 52 -3.92 9.14 6.77
C ARG A 52 -4.74 7.97 7.31
N THR A 53 -4.72 6.86 6.60
CA THR A 53 -5.48 5.67 7.04
C THR A 53 -4.90 5.12 8.34
N LEU A 54 -3.58 5.12 8.50
CA LEU A 54 -2.92 4.64 9.71
C LEU A 54 -3.14 5.55 10.92
N ALA A 55 -3.45 6.82 10.73
CA ALA A 55 -3.78 7.72 11.82
C ALA A 55 -4.97 7.22 12.67
N SER A 56 -5.86 6.39 12.10
CA SER A 56 -6.96 5.75 12.82
C SER A 56 -6.61 4.45 13.54
N ASN A 57 -5.33 4.05 13.53
CA ASN A 57 -4.81 2.80 14.12
C ASN A 57 -5.60 1.54 13.70
N PRO A 58 -5.72 1.26 12.40
CA PRO A 58 -6.53 0.16 11.90
C PRO A 58 -5.83 -1.19 12.13
N LYS A 59 -6.63 -2.27 12.26
CA LYS A 59 -6.13 -3.64 12.21
C LYS A 59 -5.94 -4.16 10.79
N TYR A 60 -6.70 -3.63 9.84
CA TYR A 60 -6.67 -3.99 8.43
C TYR A 60 -6.65 -2.74 7.56
N LEU A 61 -5.88 -2.80 6.48
CA LEU A 61 -5.76 -1.75 5.49
C LEU A 61 -6.10 -2.31 4.11
N LEU A 62 -6.98 -1.59 3.39
CA LEU A 62 -7.32 -1.91 2.02
C LEU A 62 -6.66 -0.86 1.12
N LEU A 63 -5.81 -1.32 0.21
CA LEU A 63 -5.09 -0.49 -0.75
C LEU A 63 -5.57 -0.84 -2.16
N ASP A 64 -6.21 0.12 -2.80
CA ASP A 64 -6.67 -0.03 -4.19
C ASP A 64 -5.63 0.61 -5.12
N GLU A 65 -5.05 -0.23 -5.98
CA GLU A 65 -4.01 0.12 -6.95
C GLU A 65 -2.84 0.95 -6.37
N PRO A 66 -2.20 0.54 -5.25
CA PRO A 66 -1.20 1.36 -4.59
C PRO A 66 0.07 1.58 -5.41
N LEU A 67 0.36 0.74 -6.39
CA LEU A 67 1.56 0.80 -7.23
C LEU A 67 1.31 1.44 -8.60
N THR A 68 0.05 1.80 -8.89
CA THR A 68 -0.34 2.35 -10.18
C THR A 68 -0.05 3.84 -10.27
N GLY A 69 0.48 4.28 -11.44
CA GLY A 69 0.64 5.70 -11.75
C GLY A 69 1.75 6.42 -10.98
N ILE A 70 2.67 5.68 -10.37
CA ILE A 70 3.86 6.20 -9.68
C ILE A 70 5.14 5.68 -10.34
N ASP A 71 6.24 6.39 -10.12
CA ASP A 71 7.55 6.02 -10.68
C ASP A 71 8.17 4.80 -9.97
N PRO A 72 9.17 4.12 -10.60
CA PRO A 72 9.76 2.90 -10.05
C PRO A 72 10.39 3.07 -8.66
N VAL A 73 10.96 4.24 -8.34
CA VAL A 73 11.56 4.50 -7.03
C VAL A 73 10.45 4.56 -5.97
N SER A 74 9.37 5.28 -6.28
CA SER A 74 8.19 5.36 -5.41
C SER A 74 7.52 3.98 -5.21
N ILE A 75 7.52 3.09 -6.22
CA ILE A 75 7.04 1.71 -6.07
C ILE A 75 7.83 0.99 -4.98
N GLU A 76 9.17 1.06 -5.01
CA GLU A 76 10.01 0.41 -3.99
C GLU A 76 9.75 0.99 -2.59
N GLU A 77 9.58 2.29 -2.46
CA GLU A 77 9.23 2.94 -1.19
C GLU A 77 7.89 2.44 -0.63
N ILE A 78 6.86 2.33 -1.47
CA ILE A 78 5.54 1.79 -1.08
C ILE A 78 5.65 0.32 -0.65
N LYS A 79 6.44 -0.49 -1.35
CA LYS A 79 6.69 -1.89 -0.98
C LYS A 79 7.32 -2.00 0.42
N ILE A 80 8.32 -1.16 0.73
CA ILE A 80 8.94 -1.09 2.05
C ILE A 80 7.90 -0.71 3.12
N ILE A 81 7.02 0.25 2.83
CA ILE A 81 5.94 0.65 3.74
C ILE A 81 5.01 -0.55 4.01
N ILE A 82 4.55 -1.25 2.99
CA ILE A 82 3.68 -2.42 3.13
C ILE A 82 4.34 -3.50 3.99
N GLN A 83 5.64 -3.77 3.80
CA GLN A 83 6.39 -4.70 4.64
C GLN A 83 6.45 -4.26 6.11
N LYS A 84 6.66 -2.97 6.38
CA LYS A 84 6.63 -2.41 7.74
C LYS A 84 5.25 -2.55 8.40
N LEU A 85 4.16 -2.35 7.64
CA LEU A 85 2.79 -2.56 8.14
C LEU A 85 2.55 -4.01 8.56
N LYS A 86 3.01 -4.96 7.76
CA LYS A 86 2.97 -6.38 8.09
C LYS A 86 3.74 -6.69 9.38
N GLN A 87 4.94 -6.12 9.58
CA GLN A 87 5.71 -6.27 10.82
C GLN A 87 4.98 -5.71 12.05
N LYS A 88 4.12 -4.72 11.86
CA LYS A 88 3.23 -4.16 12.89
C LYS A 88 1.95 -4.99 13.10
N ASN A 89 1.83 -6.19 12.49
CA ASN A 89 0.65 -7.04 12.51
C ASN A 89 -0.62 -6.36 11.95
N ILE A 90 -0.47 -5.46 10.99
CA ILE A 90 -1.58 -4.87 10.25
C ILE A 90 -1.82 -5.75 9.02
N GLY A 91 -3.03 -6.30 8.88
CA GLY A 91 -3.43 -7.04 7.69
C GLY A 91 -3.58 -6.07 6.50
N VAL A 92 -2.96 -6.38 5.35
CA VAL A 92 -3.05 -5.52 4.17
C VAL A 92 -3.68 -6.31 3.03
N LEU A 93 -4.79 -5.81 2.51
CA LEU A 93 -5.41 -6.28 1.28
C LEU A 93 -5.05 -5.31 0.14
N ILE A 94 -4.50 -5.84 -0.94
CA ILE A 94 -4.06 -5.05 -2.09
C ILE A 94 -4.80 -5.53 -3.33
N THR A 95 -5.41 -4.60 -4.08
CA THR A 95 -5.80 -4.79 -5.47
C THR A 95 -4.81 -4.03 -6.34
N ASP A 96 -4.23 -4.64 -7.34
CA ASP A 96 -3.34 -3.96 -8.30
C ASP A 96 -3.27 -4.73 -9.60
N HIS A 97 -3.15 -4.02 -10.72
CA HIS A 97 -2.92 -4.62 -12.01
C HIS A 97 -1.43 -4.82 -12.32
N ASN A 98 -0.53 -4.23 -11.53
CA ASN A 98 0.91 -4.52 -11.59
C ASN A 98 1.21 -5.82 -10.84
N VAL A 99 0.72 -6.92 -11.41
CA VAL A 99 0.78 -8.25 -10.79
C VAL A 99 2.21 -8.64 -10.43
N ARG A 100 3.19 -8.30 -11.29
CA ARG A 100 4.60 -8.63 -11.11
C ARG A 100 5.17 -8.05 -9.81
N GLU A 101 4.90 -6.78 -9.52
CA GLU A 101 5.39 -6.12 -8.31
C GLU A 101 4.58 -6.53 -7.07
N THR A 102 3.29 -6.74 -7.25
CA THR A 102 2.40 -7.20 -6.16
C THR A 102 2.79 -8.58 -5.65
N LEU A 103 3.07 -9.53 -6.54
CA LEU A 103 3.47 -10.90 -6.16
C LEU A 103 4.75 -10.95 -5.31
N LYS A 104 5.62 -9.94 -5.40
CA LYS A 104 6.86 -9.87 -4.59
C LYS A 104 6.63 -9.51 -3.13
N ILE A 105 5.48 -8.95 -2.78
CA ILE A 105 5.23 -8.38 -1.45
C ILE A 105 4.08 -9.03 -0.66
N VAL A 106 3.24 -9.83 -1.33
CA VAL A 106 2.09 -10.48 -0.70
C VAL A 106 2.42 -11.89 -0.21
N ASP A 107 1.69 -12.37 0.78
CA ASP A 107 1.81 -13.75 1.28
C ASP A 107 0.79 -14.67 0.62
N LYS A 108 -0.34 -14.11 0.17
CA LYS A 108 -1.45 -14.85 -0.40
C LYS A 108 -2.05 -14.09 -1.59
N VAL A 109 -2.46 -14.83 -2.58
CA VAL A 109 -3.00 -14.32 -3.84
C VAL A 109 -4.39 -14.87 -4.05
N TYR A 110 -5.30 -14.00 -4.44
CA TYR A 110 -6.62 -14.33 -4.96
C TYR A 110 -6.73 -13.74 -6.36
N ILE A 111 -7.04 -14.57 -7.36
CA ILE A 111 -7.33 -14.10 -8.71
C ILE A 111 -8.82 -14.26 -8.94
N VAL A 112 -9.48 -13.15 -9.25
CA VAL A 112 -10.90 -13.11 -9.57
C VAL A 112 -11.05 -12.90 -11.06
N ASN A 113 -11.87 -13.72 -11.70
CA ASN A 113 -12.21 -13.61 -13.12
C ASN A 113 -13.72 -13.77 -13.30
N GLU A 114 -14.34 -12.87 -14.07
CA GLU A 114 -15.79 -12.90 -14.33
C GLU A 114 -16.68 -13.03 -13.08
N GLY A 115 -16.26 -12.36 -11.99
CA GLY A 115 -16.98 -12.39 -10.71
C GLY A 115 -16.79 -13.65 -9.88
N ALA A 116 -15.97 -14.61 -10.31
CA ALA A 116 -15.68 -15.85 -9.61
C ALA A 116 -14.21 -15.93 -9.17
N LEU A 117 -13.96 -16.62 -8.06
CA LEU A 117 -12.60 -16.93 -7.61
C LEU A 117 -11.98 -17.96 -8.57
N PHE A 118 -10.98 -17.51 -9.32
CA PHE A 118 -10.26 -18.35 -10.29
C PHE A 118 -9.07 -19.08 -9.65
N PHE A 119 -8.36 -18.43 -8.72
CA PHE A 119 -7.21 -19.00 -8.04
C PHE A 119 -7.10 -18.46 -6.62
N GLU A 120 -6.63 -19.31 -5.71
CA GLU A 120 -6.23 -18.96 -4.35
C GLU A 120 -4.95 -19.73 -4.01
N GLY A 121 -3.92 -19.03 -3.53
CA GLY A 121 -2.66 -19.69 -3.18
C GLY A 121 -1.54 -18.72 -2.81
N SER A 122 -0.32 -19.26 -2.73
CA SER A 122 0.88 -18.45 -2.55
C SER A 122 1.32 -17.78 -3.86
N PRO A 123 2.09 -16.68 -3.80
CA PRO A 123 2.69 -16.05 -4.98
C PRO A 123 3.50 -17.03 -5.83
N LYS A 124 4.25 -17.93 -5.17
CA LYS A 124 5.03 -18.96 -5.83
C LYS A 124 4.16 -19.93 -6.63
N ASN A 125 3.03 -20.35 -6.07
CA ASN A 125 2.10 -21.23 -6.75
C ASN A 125 1.41 -20.52 -7.92
N ALA A 126 1.02 -19.25 -7.74
CA ALA A 126 0.46 -18.42 -8.81
C ALA A 126 1.45 -18.27 -9.99
N ALA A 127 2.72 -18.01 -9.68
CA ALA A 127 3.77 -17.86 -10.68
C ALA A 127 4.14 -19.18 -11.39
N ALA A 128 3.85 -20.34 -10.81
CA ALA A 128 4.10 -21.65 -11.40
C ALA A 128 2.92 -22.17 -12.26
N ASP A 129 1.72 -21.61 -12.08
CA ASP A 129 0.51 -22.05 -12.77
C ASP A 129 0.50 -21.58 -14.24
N ASP A 130 0.42 -22.52 -15.17
CA ASP A 130 0.47 -22.22 -16.61
C ASP A 130 -0.73 -21.41 -17.12
N LYS A 131 -1.91 -21.58 -16.50
CA LYS A 131 -3.09 -20.80 -16.85
C LYS A 131 -2.93 -19.35 -16.39
N ILE A 132 -2.42 -19.15 -15.17
CA ILE A 132 -2.14 -17.82 -14.64
C ILE A 132 -1.07 -17.12 -15.48
N LYS A 133 0.01 -17.81 -15.83
CA LYS A 133 1.02 -17.27 -16.73
C LYS A 133 0.41 -16.83 -18.05
N LYS A 134 -0.36 -17.71 -18.69
CA LYS A 134 -0.95 -17.42 -20.00
C LYS A 134 -1.89 -16.23 -20.00
N PHE A 135 -2.73 -16.08 -18.94
CA PHE A 135 -3.80 -15.08 -18.91
C PHE A 135 -3.45 -13.78 -18.19
N TYR A 136 -2.50 -13.82 -17.23
CA TYR A 136 -2.25 -12.67 -16.33
C TYR A 136 -0.80 -12.21 -16.25
N LEU A 137 0.18 -13.13 -16.39
CA LEU A 137 1.58 -12.82 -16.14
C LEU A 137 2.42 -12.69 -17.41
N GLY A 138 2.00 -13.36 -18.48
CA GLY A 138 2.82 -13.61 -19.67
C GLY A 138 3.67 -14.87 -19.54
N SER A 139 3.90 -15.58 -20.68
CA SER A 139 4.57 -16.88 -20.73
C SER A 139 6.00 -16.89 -20.17
N GLU A 140 6.71 -15.76 -20.28
CA GLU A 140 8.10 -15.59 -19.84
C GLU A 140 8.22 -15.10 -18.38
N PHE A 141 7.12 -15.08 -17.62
CA PHE A 141 7.15 -14.59 -16.25
C PHE A 141 7.91 -15.53 -15.31
N THR A 142 8.87 -14.97 -14.56
CA THR A 142 9.54 -15.57 -13.40
C THR A 142 9.46 -14.60 -12.20
N LEU A 143 9.29 -15.14 -11.00
CA LEU A 143 9.33 -14.39 -9.73
C LEU A 143 10.76 -14.06 -9.36
#